data_945dbb52681ed18d98157279f1c2b7d2
#
_entry.id   945dbb52681ed18d98157279f1c2b7d2
#
_cell.length_a   1.000
_cell.length_b   1.000
_cell.length_c   1.000
_cell.angle_alpha   90.00
_cell.angle_beta   90.00
_cell.angle_gamma   90.00
#
_symmetry.space_group_name_H-M   'P 1'
#
loop_
_entity.id
_entity.type
_entity.pdbx_description
1 polymer ?
#
loop_
_entity_poly.entity_id
_entity_poly.type
_entity_poly.pdbx_seq_one_letter_code
_entity_poly.pdbx_strand_id
1 'polypeptide(L)'
;SIQVLEGLEAVRKRPSMYIGDTSEKGLHHLVYEVVDNSIDEALAGYCTYIDVVINEDNSITVTDDGRGIPVDIHEKEGKSALEVVLTVLHAGGKFDKGTYKVSGGLHGVGVSCVNALSTYLKAEVRRNGKVHMQEFSCGKPLHDVQVIDNTDKTGTTISFKPDGSIFTVTEYKYDILATRLRELAFLNAGITLRLTDKRVLKEDGSFKSEVFHSDEGLKEFVRYIDRSKEKLIPDVIHIVTEKQGIPVEVALTYNTSYNESVFSYVNDINTIEGGTHLAGFRRGLTRTLKKYAEDSKLLEKAKVEIQGDDF
;
A
#
# COMPACT_ATOMS: atom_id res chain seq x y z
N SER A 1 10.40 23.45 30.47
CA SER A 1 9.04 23.74 30.02
C SER A 1 8.56 22.65 29.07
N ILE A 2 7.42 22.04 29.37
CA ILE A 2 6.78 21.06 28.49
C ILE A 2 6.20 21.86 27.32
N GLN A 3 6.75 21.69 26.11
CA GLN A 3 6.14 22.22 24.91
C GLN A 3 5.11 21.23 24.39
N VAL A 4 3.86 21.65 24.30
CA VAL A 4 2.82 20.92 23.57
C VAL A 4 3.05 21.21 22.09
N LEU A 5 3.44 20.16 21.35
CA LEU A 5 3.57 20.22 19.90
C LEU A 5 2.28 19.75 19.28
N GLU A 6 1.67 20.59 18.48
CA GLU A 6 0.41 20.27 17.80
C GLU A 6 0.62 20.07 16.30
N GLY A 7 -0.17 19.16 15.73
CA GLY A 7 -0.25 18.97 14.29
C GLY A 7 1.06 18.53 13.62
N LEU A 8 1.32 19.08 12.44
CA LEU A 8 2.44 18.68 11.59
C LEU A 8 3.81 19.10 12.13
N GLU A 9 3.89 20.06 13.04
CA GLU A 9 5.16 20.38 13.72
C GLU A 9 5.68 19.22 14.56
N ALA A 10 4.78 18.46 15.20
CA ALA A 10 5.14 17.26 15.95
C ALA A 10 5.79 16.21 15.05
N VAL A 11 5.25 16.04 13.84
CA VAL A 11 5.82 15.12 12.83
C VAL A 11 7.23 15.54 12.43
N ARG A 12 7.44 16.81 12.14
CA ARG A 12 8.76 17.32 11.75
C ARG A 12 9.81 17.21 12.85
N LYS A 13 9.41 17.40 14.12
CA LYS A 13 10.34 17.31 15.25
C LYS A 13 10.65 15.87 15.67
N ARG A 14 9.75 14.93 15.44
CA ARG A 14 9.91 13.52 15.80
C ARG A 14 9.42 12.60 14.68
N PRO A 15 10.03 12.69 13.49
CA PRO A 15 9.53 11.97 12.32
C PRO A 15 9.51 10.46 12.52
N SER A 16 10.50 9.90 13.22
CA SER A 16 10.59 8.45 13.45
C SER A 16 9.42 7.88 14.25
N MET A 17 8.72 8.71 15.04
CA MET A 17 7.51 8.26 15.74
C MET A 17 6.33 8.02 14.79
N TYR A 18 6.38 8.60 13.60
CA TYR A 18 5.28 8.52 12.61
C TYR A 18 5.61 7.60 11.44
N ILE A 19 6.86 7.56 10.99
CA ILE A 19 7.28 6.79 9.80
C ILE A 19 8.32 5.70 10.10
N GLY A 20 8.64 5.48 11.39
CA GLY A 20 9.57 4.44 11.84
C GLY A 20 11.02 4.89 11.91
N ASP A 21 11.57 5.41 10.85
CA ASP A 21 12.93 5.96 10.80
C ASP A 21 13.04 7.10 9.77
N THR A 22 14.21 7.72 9.68
CA THR A 22 14.53 8.77 8.70
C THR A 22 15.61 8.34 7.71
N SER A 23 15.86 7.04 7.61
CA SER A 23 16.77 6.43 6.66
C SER A 23 16.04 6.01 5.37
N GLU A 24 16.64 5.13 4.60
CA GLU A 24 16.08 4.57 3.37
C GLU A 24 14.67 3.99 3.56
N LYS A 25 14.44 3.28 4.66
CA LYS A 25 13.14 2.67 4.94
C LYS A 25 12.04 3.72 5.15
N GLY A 26 12.30 4.74 5.95
CA GLY A 26 11.36 5.84 6.18
C GLY A 26 11.13 6.68 4.93
N LEU A 27 12.15 6.88 4.11
CA LEU A 27 12.04 7.59 2.84
C LEU A 27 11.04 6.89 1.89
N HIS A 28 11.18 5.57 1.71
CA HIS A 28 10.30 4.79 0.85
C HIS A 28 8.89 4.65 1.44
N HIS A 29 8.78 4.69 2.76
CA HIS A 29 7.48 4.70 3.45
C HIS A 29 6.59 5.87 3.04
N LEU A 30 7.16 7.03 2.73
CA LEU A 30 6.40 8.19 2.22
C LEU A 30 5.63 7.85 0.93
N VAL A 31 6.25 7.11 0.03
CA VAL A 31 5.60 6.65 -1.21
C VAL A 31 4.45 5.70 -0.89
N TYR A 32 4.66 4.78 0.03
CA TYR A 32 3.63 3.81 0.43
C TYR A 32 2.40 4.49 1.02
N GLU A 33 2.56 5.52 1.84
CA GLU A 33 1.44 6.29 2.39
C GLU A 33 0.59 6.96 1.30
N VAL A 34 1.21 7.50 0.27
CA VAL A 34 0.48 8.12 -0.86
C VAL A 34 -0.19 7.07 -1.74
N VAL A 35 0.51 5.98 -2.05
CA VAL A 35 -0.05 4.86 -2.84
C VAL A 35 -1.20 4.19 -2.11
N ASP A 36 -1.13 4.03 -0.80
CA ASP A 36 -2.18 3.41 0.01
C ASP A 36 -3.51 4.17 -0.08
N ASN A 37 -3.49 5.50 -0.20
CA ASN A 37 -4.71 6.28 -0.46
C ASN A 37 -5.36 5.91 -1.80
N SER A 38 -4.57 5.68 -2.83
CA SER A 38 -5.06 5.23 -4.13
C SER A 38 -5.54 3.78 -4.09
N ILE A 39 -4.90 2.92 -3.31
CA ILE A 39 -5.36 1.55 -3.04
C ILE A 39 -6.70 1.56 -2.30
N ASP A 40 -6.90 2.43 -1.32
CA ASP A 40 -8.19 2.58 -0.63
C ASP A 40 -9.32 2.95 -1.62
N GLU A 41 -9.06 3.83 -2.58
CA GLU A 41 -9.99 4.12 -3.67
C GLU A 41 -10.28 2.90 -4.56
N ALA A 42 -9.27 2.07 -4.81
CA ALA A 42 -9.42 0.83 -5.57
C ALA A 42 -10.25 -0.21 -4.81
N LEU A 43 -10.01 -0.38 -3.51
CA LEU A 43 -10.80 -1.27 -2.64
C LEU A 43 -12.25 -0.82 -2.52
N ALA A 44 -12.52 0.48 -2.60
CA ALA A 44 -13.86 1.04 -2.66
C ALA A 44 -14.53 0.88 -4.04
N GLY A 45 -13.80 0.39 -5.06
CA GLY A 45 -14.30 0.12 -6.41
C GLY A 45 -14.22 1.30 -7.39
N TYR A 46 -13.50 2.36 -7.04
CA TYR A 46 -13.45 3.60 -7.84
C TYR A 46 -12.14 3.83 -8.60
N CYS A 47 -11.08 3.13 -8.24
CA CYS A 47 -9.78 3.28 -8.89
C CYS A 47 -9.36 1.97 -9.56
N THR A 48 -8.84 2.05 -10.79
CA THR A 48 -8.35 0.90 -11.56
C THR A 48 -6.89 1.02 -11.97
N TYR A 49 -6.35 2.22 -11.92
CA TYR A 49 -5.00 2.52 -12.39
C TYR A 49 -4.26 3.49 -11.44
N ILE A 50 -3.06 3.10 -11.08
CA ILE A 50 -2.17 3.90 -10.22
C ILE A 50 -0.81 4.03 -10.93
N ASP A 51 -0.36 5.25 -11.14
CA ASP A 51 0.91 5.56 -11.76
C ASP A 51 1.86 6.19 -10.75
N VAL A 52 3.06 5.62 -10.61
CA VAL A 52 4.12 6.09 -9.72
C VAL A 52 5.34 6.47 -10.54
N VAL A 53 5.81 7.69 -10.40
CA VAL A 53 6.97 8.21 -11.12
C VAL A 53 8.02 8.66 -10.13
N ILE A 54 9.25 8.17 -10.31
CA ILE A 54 10.45 8.75 -9.68
C ILE A 54 10.95 9.82 -10.64
N ASN A 55 10.84 11.08 -10.24
CA ASN A 55 11.29 12.19 -11.07
C ASN A 55 12.83 12.33 -11.03
N GLU A 56 13.36 13.08 -11.95
CA GLU A 56 14.81 13.27 -12.11
C GLU A 56 15.48 13.84 -10.85
N ASP A 57 14.77 14.69 -10.10
CA ASP A 57 15.23 15.32 -8.86
C ASP A 57 14.94 14.50 -7.59
N ASN A 58 14.56 13.21 -7.73
CA ASN A 58 14.10 12.35 -6.64
C ASN A 58 12.83 12.83 -5.93
N SER A 59 12.02 13.66 -6.57
CA SER A 59 10.62 13.81 -6.17
C SER A 59 9.80 12.65 -6.71
N ILE A 60 8.64 12.43 -6.09
CA ILE A 60 7.71 11.36 -6.46
C ILE A 60 6.41 11.98 -6.93
N THR A 61 5.83 11.40 -7.98
CA THR A 61 4.48 11.72 -8.45
C THR A 61 3.64 10.46 -8.46
N VAL A 62 2.53 10.48 -7.74
CA VAL A 62 1.54 9.39 -7.71
C VAL A 62 0.23 9.90 -8.28
N THR A 63 -0.26 9.25 -9.32
CA THR A 63 -1.52 9.59 -10.00
C THR A 63 -2.46 8.40 -9.97
N ASP A 64 -3.70 8.63 -9.60
CA ASP A 64 -4.77 7.63 -9.69
C ASP A 64 -5.97 8.15 -10.49
N ASP A 65 -6.83 7.23 -10.88
CA ASP A 65 -8.09 7.48 -11.58
C ASP A 65 -9.33 7.30 -10.70
N GLY A 66 -9.15 7.45 -9.38
CA GLY A 66 -10.25 7.38 -8.42
C GLY A 66 -11.23 8.56 -8.52
N ARG A 67 -12.04 8.75 -7.50
CA ARG A 67 -13.01 9.86 -7.46
C ARG A 67 -12.39 11.24 -7.28
N GLY A 68 -11.16 11.31 -6.84
CA GLY A 68 -10.50 12.52 -6.37
C GLY A 68 -10.83 12.81 -4.90
N ILE A 69 -9.83 13.30 -4.17
CA ILE A 69 -10.01 13.75 -2.79
C ILE A 69 -11.09 14.87 -2.77
N PRO A 70 -12.06 14.83 -1.84
CA PRO A 70 -13.05 15.89 -1.74
C PRO A 70 -12.43 17.29 -1.57
N VAL A 71 -13.04 18.29 -2.17
CA VAL A 71 -12.56 19.69 -2.16
C VAL A 71 -13.54 20.67 -1.50
N ASP A 72 -14.71 20.19 -1.12
CA ASP A 72 -15.73 20.99 -0.44
C ASP A 72 -15.23 21.49 0.92
N ILE A 73 -15.80 22.58 1.39
CA ILE A 73 -15.45 23.15 2.71
C ILE A 73 -15.86 22.17 3.81
N HIS A 74 -14.89 21.79 4.64
CA HIS A 74 -15.12 20.97 5.81
C HIS A 74 -15.76 21.79 6.93
N GLU A 75 -16.96 21.43 7.36
CA GLU A 75 -17.80 22.22 8.27
C GLU A 75 -17.12 22.59 9.60
N LYS A 76 -16.36 21.65 10.17
CA LYS A 76 -15.68 21.87 11.46
C LYS A 76 -14.39 22.67 11.37
N GLU A 77 -13.66 22.51 10.27
CA GLU A 77 -12.34 23.11 10.10
C GLU A 77 -12.40 24.44 9.33
N GLY A 78 -13.49 24.74 8.65
CA GLY A 78 -13.66 25.93 7.82
C GLY A 78 -12.73 26.03 6.63
N LYS A 79 -12.11 24.90 6.25
CA LYS A 79 -11.14 24.77 5.15
C LYS A 79 -11.62 23.70 4.16
N SER A 80 -11.07 23.72 2.96
CA SER A 80 -11.30 22.66 1.98
C SER A 80 -10.95 21.29 2.57
N ALA A 81 -11.76 20.27 2.26
CA ALA A 81 -11.49 18.90 2.67
C ALA A 81 -10.09 18.42 2.19
N LEU A 82 -9.66 18.84 1.01
CA LEU A 82 -8.31 18.58 0.50
C LEU A 82 -7.23 19.13 1.45
N GLU A 83 -7.35 20.38 1.89
CA GLU A 83 -6.41 20.97 2.84
C GLU A 83 -6.44 20.24 4.18
N VAL A 84 -7.61 19.86 4.67
CA VAL A 84 -7.75 19.10 5.93
C VAL A 84 -7.06 17.74 5.83
N VAL A 85 -7.24 16.99 4.75
CA VAL A 85 -6.58 15.70 4.52
C VAL A 85 -5.05 15.84 4.54
N LEU A 86 -4.53 16.93 3.99
CA LEU A 86 -3.10 17.17 3.84
C LEU A 86 -2.44 17.85 5.05
N THR A 87 -3.21 18.45 5.95
CA THR A 87 -2.66 19.24 7.07
C THR A 87 -3.07 18.76 8.46
N VAL A 88 -4.07 17.89 8.56
CA VAL A 88 -4.56 17.38 9.85
C VAL A 88 -4.19 15.92 10.00
N LEU A 89 -3.54 15.58 11.11
CA LEU A 89 -3.22 14.19 11.44
C LEU A 89 -4.50 13.37 11.62
N HIS A 90 -4.48 12.13 11.11
CA HIS A 90 -5.60 11.18 11.20
C HIS A 90 -6.92 11.62 10.54
N ALA A 91 -6.86 12.59 9.63
CA ALA A 91 -8.07 13.07 8.93
C ALA A 91 -8.54 12.13 7.80
N GLY A 92 -7.65 11.31 7.23
CA GLY A 92 -7.88 10.58 5.99
C GLY A 92 -9.02 9.57 6.01
N GLY A 93 -9.19 8.79 7.05
CA GLY A 93 -10.20 7.71 7.09
C GLY A 93 -11.54 8.11 7.73
N LYS A 94 -11.72 9.35 8.12
CA LYS A 94 -12.86 9.80 8.94
C LYS A 94 -13.97 10.49 8.18
N PHE A 95 -13.78 10.74 6.89
CA PHE A 95 -14.75 11.49 6.10
C PHE A 95 -16.02 10.70 5.74
N ASP A 96 -15.91 9.36 5.72
CA ASP A 96 -17.08 8.52 5.45
C ASP A 96 -16.91 7.12 6.03
N LYS A 97 -17.51 6.88 7.19
CA LYS A 97 -17.53 5.56 7.83
C LYS A 97 -18.26 4.48 7.01
N GLY A 98 -19.00 4.88 5.99
CA GLY A 98 -19.74 3.98 5.11
C GLY A 98 -18.99 3.58 3.83
N THR A 99 -18.00 4.37 3.41
CA THR A 99 -17.37 4.21 2.09
C THR A 99 -16.13 3.30 2.12
N TYR A 100 -15.39 3.30 3.23
CA TYR A 100 -14.21 2.46 3.39
C TYR A 100 -14.45 1.37 4.42
N LYS A 101 -14.89 0.21 3.97
CA LYS A 101 -15.01 -0.99 4.82
C LYS A 101 -13.66 -1.55 5.26
N VAL A 102 -12.62 -1.23 4.52
CA VAL A 102 -11.25 -1.69 4.71
C VAL A 102 -10.31 -0.53 4.37
N SER A 103 -9.35 -0.23 5.22
CA SER A 103 -8.31 0.77 4.98
C SER A 103 -6.95 0.07 4.89
N GLY A 104 -6.19 0.35 3.82
CA GLY A 104 -4.83 -0.16 3.62
C GLY A 104 -3.73 0.67 4.30
N GLY A 105 -4.09 1.79 4.93
CA GLY A 105 -3.12 2.68 5.57
C GLY A 105 -2.40 2.05 6.75
N LEU A 106 -1.10 1.89 6.61
CA LEU A 106 -0.22 1.08 7.48
C LEU A 106 -0.16 1.56 8.94
N HIS A 107 -0.23 2.86 9.16
CA HIS A 107 -0.06 3.44 10.49
C HIS A 107 -1.12 4.49 10.83
N GLY A 108 -2.09 4.71 9.95
CA GLY A 108 -3.12 5.73 10.12
C GLY A 108 -2.57 7.15 10.18
N VAL A 109 -1.31 7.35 9.78
CA VAL A 109 -0.66 8.66 9.78
C VAL A 109 -0.98 9.47 8.54
N GLY A 110 -1.20 8.80 7.41
CA GLY A 110 -1.74 9.38 6.19
C GLY A 110 -0.79 10.30 5.44
N VAL A 111 -1.34 10.89 4.38
CA VAL A 111 -0.62 11.79 3.49
C VAL A 111 -0.20 13.11 4.15
N SER A 112 -0.82 13.48 5.27
CA SER A 112 -0.41 14.65 6.05
C SER A 112 1.01 14.54 6.59
N CYS A 113 1.46 13.34 6.98
CA CYS A 113 2.84 13.11 7.38
C CYS A 113 3.80 13.26 6.19
N VAL A 114 3.43 12.79 5.01
CA VAL A 114 4.21 13.00 3.79
C VAL A 114 4.38 14.48 3.52
N ASN A 115 3.30 15.25 3.64
CA ASN A 115 3.30 16.69 3.48
C ASN A 115 4.23 17.38 4.49
N ALA A 116 4.11 17.04 5.77
CA ALA A 116 4.98 17.58 6.83
C ALA A 116 6.47 17.35 6.57
N LEU A 117 6.82 16.19 5.99
CA LEU A 117 8.20 15.75 5.77
C LEU A 117 8.73 16.05 4.36
N SER A 118 8.03 16.88 3.62
CA SER A 118 8.39 17.28 2.26
C SER A 118 8.63 18.79 2.19
N THR A 119 9.73 19.19 1.53
CA THR A 119 10.00 20.61 1.26
C THR A 119 8.98 21.22 0.32
N TYR A 120 8.40 20.41 -0.55
CA TYR A 120 7.35 20.79 -1.49
C TYR A 120 6.40 19.63 -1.70
N LEU A 121 5.11 19.92 -1.70
CA LEU A 121 4.05 19.01 -2.09
C LEU A 121 3.01 19.76 -2.91
N LYS A 122 2.59 19.16 -4.02
CA LYS A 122 1.52 19.63 -4.88
C LYS A 122 0.43 18.57 -4.98
N ALA A 123 -0.79 18.96 -4.70
CA ALA A 123 -1.96 18.13 -4.90
C ALA A 123 -2.80 18.67 -6.05
N GLU A 124 -3.12 17.82 -7.02
CA GLU A 124 -4.09 18.08 -8.07
C GLU A 124 -5.22 17.08 -7.97
N VAL A 125 -6.45 17.58 -7.91
CA VAL A 125 -7.65 16.76 -7.79
C VAL A 125 -8.57 17.06 -8.96
N ARG A 126 -8.89 16.02 -9.71
CA ARG A 126 -9.87 16.05 -10.80
C ARG A 126 -11.19 15.56 -10.25
N ARG A 127 -12.13 16.47 -10.08
CA ARG A 127 -13.43 16.19 -9.47
C ARG A 127 -14.46 17.26 -9.86
N ASN A 128 -15.71 16.86 -10.02
CA ASN A 128 -16.82 17.78 -10.35
C ASN A 128 -16.58 18.63 -11.60
N GLY A 129 -15.97 18.05 -12.61
CA GLY A 129 -15.68 18.72 -13.89
C GLY A 129 -14.51 19.70 -13.87
N LYS A 130 -13.76 19.77 -12.78
CA LYS A 130 -12.68 20.74 -12.58
C LYS A 130 -11.40 20.11 -12.06
N VAL A 131 -10.27 20.75 -12.35
CA VAL A 131 -8.98 20.45 -11.76
C VAL A 131 -8.73 21.43 -10.62
N HIS A 132 -8.67 20.91 -9.40
CA HIS A 132 -8.34 21.68 -8.19
C HIS A 132 -6.87 21.45 -7.85
N MET A 133 -6.19 22.48 -7.38
CA MET A 133 -4.77 22.42 -7.06
C MET A 133 -4.46 23.19 -5.77
N GLN A 134 -3.58 22.61 -4.96
CA GLN A 134 -3.00 23.28 -3.80
C GLN A 134 -1.55 22.86 -3.61
N GLU A 135 -0.72 23.79 -3.18
CA GLU A 135 0.71 23.59 -2.94
C GLU A 135 1.04 23.84 -1.48
N PHE A 136 2.06 23.12 -1.00
CA PHE A 136 2.52 23.16 0.39
C PHE A 136 4.03 23.16 0.47
N SER A 137 4.56 23.72 1.54
CA SER A 137 5.97 23.60 1.92
C SER A 137 6.06 23.20 3.39
N CYS A 138 6.71 22.08 3.68
CA CYS A 138 6.86 21.53 5.02
C CYS A 138 5.51 21.43 5.78
N GLY A 139 4.47 21.03 5.06
CA GLY A 139 3.11 20.88 5.59
C GLY A 139 2.29 22.17 5.65
N LYS A 140 2.86 23.33 5.29
CA LYS A 140 2.14 24.62 5.33
C LYS A 140 1.59 24.96 3.96
N PRO A 141 0.28 25.31 3.85
CA PRO A 141 -0.29 25.78 2.58
C PRO A 141 0.43 27.02 2.09
N LEU A 142 0.76 27.06 0.80
CA LEU A 142 1.29 28.25 0.14
C LEU A 142 0.18 29.19 -0.37
N HIS A 143 -1.00 28.64 -0.57
CA HIS A 143 -2.21 29.34 -1.00
C HIS A 143 -3.44 28.44 -0.71
N ASP A 144 -4.62 28.98 -0.82
CA ASP A 144 -5.85 28.20 -0.76
C ASP A 144 -6.02 27.34 -2.01
N VAL A 145 -6.93 26.34 -1.96
CA VAL A 145 -7.27 25.52 -3.13
C VAL A 145 -7.73 26.41 -4.27
N GLN A 146 -7.18 26.17 -5.46
CA GLN A 146 -7.47 26.90 -6.70
C GLN A 146 -8.04 25.94 -7.74
N VAL A 147 -9.00 26.44 -8.52
CA VAL A 147 -9.43 25.78 -9.76
C VAL A 147 -8.52 26.26 -10.88
N ILE A 148 -7.83 25.36 -11.53
CA ILE A 148 -6.83 25.69 -12.57
C ILE A 148 -7.26 25.29 -13.97
N ASP A 149 -8.22 24.36 -14.12
CA ASP A 149 -8.69 23.88 -15.42
C ASP A 149 -10.04 23.18 -15.28
N ASN A 150 -10.64 22.85 -16.42
CA ASN A 150 -11.80 21.98 -16.54
C ASN A 150 -11.33 20.58 -16.99
N THR A 151 -12.08 19.55 -16.59
CA THR A 151 -11.80 18.17 -16.98
C THR A 151 -13.07 17.32 -16.93
N ASP A 152 -13.13 16.30 -17.76
CA ASP A 152 -14.15 15.24 -17.71
C ASP A 152 -13.65 14.01 -16.92
N LYS A 153 -12.40 14.02 -16.48
CA LYS A 153 -11.77 12.93 -15.72
C LYS A 153 -11.90 13.13 -14.22
N THR A 154 -11.70 12.05 -13.49
CA THR A 154 -11.57 12.05 -12.03
C THR A 154 -10.25 11.44 -11.59
N GLY A 155 -9.82 11.77 -10.39
CA GLY A 155 -8.63 11.21 -9.79
C GLY A 155 -7.83 12.22 -8.98
N THR A 156 -6.72 11.73 -8.43
CA THR A 156 -5.81 12.51 -7.60
C THR A 156 -4.38 12.35 -8.09
N THR A 157 -3.64 13.45 -8.11
CA THR A 157 -2.19 13.46 -8.36
C THR A 157 -1.50 14.15 -7.19
N ILE A 158 -0.60 13.45 -6.52
CA ILE A 158 0.25 13.99 -5.46
C ILE A 158 1.70 13.94 -5.92
N SER A 159 2.35 15.10 -5.94
CA SER A 159 3.79 15.21 -6.19
C SER A 159 4.45 15.74 -4.94
N PHE A 160 5.53 15.11 -4.47
CA PHE A 160 6.23 15.56 -3.27
C PHE A 160 7.73 15.35 -3.37
N LYS A 161 8.47 16.23 -2.71
CA LYS A 161 9.92 16.15 -2.57
C LYS A 161 10.28 16.04 -1.09
N PRO A 162 10.87 14.91 -0.67
CA PRO A 162 11.29 14.70 0.72
C PRO A 162 12.27 15.77 1.19
N ASP A 163 12.16 16.14 2.46
CA ASP A 163 13.02 17.14 3.08
C ASP A 163 14.39 16.55 3.45
N GLY A 164 15.41 16.94 2.70
CA GLY A 164 16.80 16.49 2.92
C GLY A 164 17.42 16.95 4.25
N SER A 165 16.79 17.88 4.97
CA SER A 165 17.21 18.24 6.32
C SER A 165 16.72 17.25 7.39
N ILE A 166 15.74 16.41 7.05
CA ILE A 166 15.16 15.39 7.94
C ILE A 166 15.70 14.01 7.58
N PHE A 167 15.63 13.63 6.30
CA PHE A 167 16.07 12.32 5.84
C PHE A 167 17.58 12.25 5.67
N THR A 168 18.18 11.16 6.14
CA THR A 168 19.62 10.90 5.97
C THR A 168 20.00 10.55 4.53
N VAL A 169 19.04 10.04 3.76
CA VAL A 169 19.12 9.77 2.33
C VAL A 169 17.86 10.28 1.65
N THR A 170 17.98 10.77 0.43
CA THR A 170 16.86 11.29 -0.37
C THR A 170 16.78 10.68 -1.76
N GLU A 171 17.60 9.66 -2.03
CA GLU A 171 17.62 8.93 -3.28
C GLU A 171 16.71 7.70 -3.17
N TYR A 172 15.68 7.65 -4.03
CA TYR A 172 14.78 6.50 -4.12
C TYR A 172 15.43 5.35 -4.89
N LYS A 173 15.18 4.13 -4.42
CA LYS A 173 15.60 2.90 -5.08
C LYS A 173 14.43 2.29 -5.84
N TYR A 174 14.60 2.17 -7.16
CA TYR A 174 13.60 1.59 -8.05
C TYR A 174 13.13 0.21 -7.59
N ASP A 175 14.06 -0.68 -7.27
CA ASP A 175 13.76 -2.07 -6.93
C ASP A 175 12.93 -2.21 -5.63
N ILE A 176 13.13 -1.32 -4.67
CA ILE A 176 12.34 -1.29 -3.43
C ILE A 176 10.88 -0.92 -3.75
N LEU A 177 10.66 0.12 -4.55
CA LEU A 177 9.31 0.52 -4.97
C LEU A 177 8.67 -0.52 -5.88
N ALA A 178 9.42 -1.09 -6.83
CA ALA A 178 8.93 -2.14 -7.73
C ALA A 178 8.45 -3.36 -6.95
N THR A 179 9.19 -3.80 -5.95
CA THR A 179 8.82 -4.94 -5.09
C THR A 179 7.50 -4.69 -4.39
N ARG A 180 7.32 -3.50 -3.80
CA ARG A 180 6.07 -3.17 -3.10
C ARG A 180 4.88 -3.02 -4.06
N LEU A 181 5.05 -2.38 -5.20
CA LEU A 181 3.98 -2.21 -6.19
C LEU A 181 3.55 -3.55 -6.80
N ARG A 182 4.50 -4.44 -7.05
CA ARG A 182 4.21 -5.82 -7.49
C ARG A 182 3.39 -6.58 -6.46
N GLU A 183 3.77 -6.50 -5.20
CA GLU A 183 3.04 -7.10 -4.08
C GLU A 183 1.61 -6.56 -4.01
N LEU A 184 1.42 -5.25 -4.10
CA LEU A 184 0.09 -4.62 -4.10
C LEU A 184 -0.77 -5.07 -5.28
N ALA A 185 -0.20 -5.28 -6.46
CA ALA A 185 -0.92 -5.82 -7.60
C ALA A 185 -1.42 -7.26 -7.35
N PHE A 186 -0.63 -8.09 -6.69
CA PHE A 186 -1.07 -9.44 -6.30
C PHE A 186 -2.11 -9.43 -5.18
N LEU A 187 -2.00 -8.52 -4.23
CA LEU A 187 -2.96 -8.39 -3.12
C LEU A 187 -4.30 -7.80 -3.56
N ASN A 188 -4.31 -7.05 -4.66
CA ASN A 188 -5.48 -6.33 -5.17
C ASN A 188 -5.75 -6.70 -6.64
N ALA A 189 -6.26 -7.92 -6.86
CA ALA A 189 -6.53 -8.41 -8.21
C ALA A 189 -7.37 -7.44 -9.03
N GLY A 190 -6.97 -7.22 -10.28
CA GLY A 190 -7.65 -6.35 -11.23
C GLY A 190 -7.11 -4.91 -11.28
N ILE A 191 -6.33 -4.47 -10.30
CA ILE A 191 -5.67 -3.16 -10.34
C ILE A 191 -4.44 -3.21 -11.24
N THR A 192 -4.19 -2.12 -11.96
CA THR A 192 -2.95 -1.90 -12.70
C THR A 192 -2.12 -0.81 -12.01
N LEU A 193 -0.87 -1.11 -11.69
CA LEU A 193 0.10 -0.15 -11.20
C LEU A 193 1.25 -0.04 -12.20
N ARG A 194 1.75 1.16 -12.41
CA ARG A 194 2.95 1.41 -13.22
C ARG A 194 3.99 2.15 -12.38
N LEU A 195 5.25 1.77 -12.52
CA LEU A 195 6.40 2.48 -11.98
C LEU A 195 7.29 2.94 -13.13
N THR A 196 7.60 4.21 -13.15
CA THR A 196 8.52 4.82 -14.13
C THR A 196 9.65 5.53 -13.40
N ASP A 197 10.88 5.31 -13.83
CA ASP A 197 12.07 6.00 -13.33
C ASP A 197 12.60 6.97 -14.39
N LYS A 198 12.32 8.25 -14.22
CA LYS A 198 12.80 9.31 -15.13
C LYS A 198 14.26 9.67 -14.96
N ARG A 199 14.95 9.08 -13.98
CA ARG A 199 16.40 9.25 -13.80
C ARG A 199 17.21 8.36 -14.74
N VAL A 200 16.58 7.31 -15.28
CA VAL A 200 17.23 6.32 -16.16
C VAL A 200 16.64 6.41 -17.56
N LEU A 201 17.43 6.97 -18.46
CA LEU A 201 17.12 7.04 -19.88
C LEU A 201 17.76 5.84 -20.59
N LYS A 202 16.96 5.05 -21.30
CA LYS A 202 17.41 3.91 -22.09
C LYS A 202 17.99 4.38 -23.43
N GLU A 203 18.72 3.51 -24.11
CA GLU A 203 19.30 3.78 -25.44
C GLU A 203 18.25 4.15 -26.50
N ASP A 204 17.03 3.63 -26.39
CA ASP A 204 15.90 3.93 -27.28
C ASP A 204 15.20 5.26 -26.97
N GLY A 205 15.67 6.02 -25.98
CA GLY A 205 15.09 7.28 -25.53
C GLY A 205 13.89 7.16 -24.60
N SER A 206 13.48 5.93 -24.22
CA SER A 206 12.44 5.70 -23.21
C SER A 206 13.02 5.67 -21.79
N PHE A 207 12.15 5.89 -20.79
CA PHE A 207 12.50 5.69 -19.38
C PHE A 207 12.33 4.24 -18.96
N LYS A 208 13.07 3.83 -17.93
CA LYS A 208 12.83 2.55 -17.24
C LYS A 208 11.43 2.54 -16.67
N SER A 209 10.62 1.56 -17.05
CA SER A 209 9.22 1.44 -16.62
C SER A 209 8.79 -0.02 -16.53
N GLU A 210 7.93 -0.31 -15.56
CA GLU A 210 7.27 -1.61 -15.42
C GLU A 210 5.79 -1.42 -15.08
N VAL A 211 4.97 -2.34 -15.59
CA VAL A 211 3.54 -2.44 -15.26
C VAL A 211 3.31 -3.69 -14.43
N PHE A 212 2.58 -3.55 -13.34
CA PHE A 212 2.21 -4.63 -12.43
C PHE A 212 0.69 -4.81 -12.47
N HIS A 213 0.26 -6.01 -12.77
CA HIS A 213 -1.15 -6.38 -12.85
C HIS A 213 -1.31 -7.87 -12.58
N SER A 214 -2.35 -8.25 -11.87
CA SER A 214 -2.69 -9.64 -11.63
C SER A 214 -4.20 -9.82 -11.71
N ASP A 215 -4.65 -10.78 -12.51
CA ASP A 215 -6.07 -11.13 -12.60
C ASP A 215 -6.48 -12.16 -11.54
N GLU A 216 -5.57 -13.05 -11.16
CA GLU A 216 -5.82 -14.13 -10.21
C GLU A 216 -5.31 -13.83 -8.78
N GLY A 217 -4.67 -12.68 -8.54
CA GLY A 217 -4.28 -12.21 -7.22
C GLY A 217 -3.33 -13.14 -6.47
N LEU A 218 -3.72 -13.64 -5.31
CA LEU A 218 -2.87 -14.48 -4.45
C LEU A 218 -2.42 -15.78 -5.12
N LYS A 219 -3.20 -16.36 -6.02
CA LYS A 219 -2.78 -17.54 -6.78
C LYS A 219 -1.54 -17.25 -7.63
N GLU A 220 -1.55 -16.13 -8.33
CA GLU A 220 -0.39 -15.68 -9.10
C GLU A 220 0.78 -15.28 -8.20
N PHE A 221 0.50 -14.71 -7.04
CA PHE A 221 1.55 -14.37 -6.08
C PHE A 221 2.29 -15.62 -5.60
N VAL A 222 1.57 -16.68 -5.24
CA VAL A 222 2.17 -17.95 -4.86
C VAL A 222 2.99 -18.52 -6.01
N ARG A 223 2.48 -18.52 -7.24
CA ARG A 223 3.24 -18.96 -8.42
C ARG A 223 4.51 -18.13 -8.64
N TYR A 224 4.43 -16.82 -8.41
CA TYR A 224 5.59 -15.93 -8.52
C TYR A 224 6.66 -16.25 -7.48
N ILE A 225 6.27 -16.44 -6.21
CA ILE A 225 7.19 -16.80 -5.13
C ILE A 225 7.84 -18.16 -5.41
N ASP A 226 7.07 -19.10 -5.94
CA ASP A 226 7.45 -20.50 -6.15
C ASP A 226 8.13 -20.76 -7.51
N ARG A 227 8.27 -19.73 -8.37
CA ARG A 227 8.68 -19.87 -9.79
C ARG A 227 9.99 -20.58 -10.04
N SER A 228 10.90 -20.57 -9.06
CA SER A 228 12.21 -21.22 -9.14
C SER A 228 12.29 -22.56 -8.44
N LYS A 229 11.15 -23.07 -7.93
CA LYS A 229 11.07 -24.30 -7.16
C LYS A 229 10.42 -25.43 -7.97
N GLU A 230 10.79 -26.66 -7.65
CA GLU A 230 10.14 -27.84 -8.19
C GLU A 230 8.84 -28.12 -7.43
N LYS A 231 7.72 -28.17 -8.17
CA LYS A 231 6.39 -28.32 -7.58
C LYS A 231 6.12 -29.76 -7.15
N LEU A 232 5.51 -29.92 -5.97
CA LEU A 232 4.98 -31.19 -5.51
C LEU A 232 3.50 -31.39 -5.87
N ILE A 233 2.76 -30.30 -6.05
CA ILE A 233 1.36 -30.33 -6.48
C ILE A 233 1.18 -29.44 -7.73
N PRO A 234 0.29 -29.85 -8.66
CA PRO A 234 0.18 -29.13 -9.95
C PRO A 234 -0.46 -27.74 -9.81
N ASP A 235 -1.43 -27.61 -8.92
CA ASP A 235 -2.23 -26.41 -8.77
C ASP A 235 -2.04 -25.75 -7.41
N VAL A 236 -2.15 -24.42 -7.39
CA VAL A 236 -2.20 -23.64 -6.16
C VAL A 236 -3.52 -23.89 -5.46
N ILE A 237 -3.47 -24.23 -4.18
CA ILE A 237 -4.65 -24.31 -3.33
C ILE A 237 -5.10 -22.90 -2.99
N HIS A 238 -6.35 -22.56 -3.28
CA HIS A 238 -6.90 -21.23 -3.06
C HIS A 238 -8.21 -21.34 -2.26
N ILE A 239 -8.27 -20.63 -1.15
CA ILE A 239 -9.40 -20.63 -0.23
C ILE A 239 -9.86 -19.20 -0.03
N VAL A 240 -11.13 -18.94 -0.30
CA VAL A 240 -11.78 -17.65 -0.01
C VAL A 240 -12.98 -17.95 0.89
N THR A 241 -13.03 -17.30 2.03
CA THR A 241 -14.11 -17.50 3.00
C THR A 241 -14.33 -16.21 3.82
N GLU A 242 -15.41 -16.22 4.58
CA GLU A 242 -15.72 -15.17 5.54
C GLU A 242 -16.11 -15.80 6.87
N LYS A 243 -15.62 -15.24 7.96
CA LYS A 243 -15.97 -15.65 9.31
C LYS A 243 -16.31 -14.43 10.15
N GLN A 244 -17.53 -14.37 10.67
CA GLN A 244 -18.02 -13.26 11.50
C GLN A 244 -17.85 -11.88 10.83
N GLY A 245 -18.11 -11.81 9.52
CA GLY A 245 -17.96 -10.57 8.75
C GLY A 245 -16.51 -10.22 8.38
N ILE A 246 -15.55 -11.07 8.72
CA ILE A 246 -14.14 -10.88 8.38
C ILE A 246 -13.80 -11.74 7.16
N PRO A 247 -13.48 -11.15 6.01
CA PRO A 247 -13.02 -11.89 4.84
C PRO A 247 -11.63 -12.49 5.08
N VAL A 248 -11.44 -13.72 4.65
CA VAL A 248 -10.17 -14.45 4.74
C VAL A 248 -9.86 -15.06 3.39
N GLU A 249 -8.66 -14.83 2.92
CA GLU A 249 -8.15 -15.39 1.68
C GLU A 249 -6.80 -16.06 1.92
N VAL A 250 -6.63 -17.26 1.41
CA VAL A 250 -5.41 -18.06 1.55
C VAL A 250 -5.07 -18.68 0.19
N ALA A 251 -3.81 -18.56 -0.21
CA ALA A 251 -3.26 -19.32 -1.32
C ALA A 251 -1.98 -20.02 -0.87
N LEU A 252 -1.84 -21.29 -1.19
CA LEU A 252 -0.68 -22.08 -0.80
C LEU A 252 -0.34 -23.13 -1.84
N THR A 253 0.93 -23.53 -1.87
CA THR A 253 1.44 -24.65 -2.66
C THR A 253 2.56 -25.36 -1.90
N TYR A 254 2.97 -26.51 -2.44
CA TYR A 254 4.06 -27.30 -1.91
C TYR A 254 5.13 -27.52 -2.98
N ASN A 255 6.38 -27.48 -2.57
CA ASN A 255 7.54 -27.70 -3.41
C ASN A 255 8.56 -28.62 -2.72
N THR A 256 9.63 -28.99 -3.44
CA THR A 256 10.66 -29.91 -2.94
C THR A 256 11.67 -29.24 -2.00
N SER A 257 11.57 -27.95 -1.75
CA SER A 257 12.52 -27.26 -0.85
C SER A 257 12.16 -27.55 0.61
N TYR A 258 13.16 -27.52 1.47
CA TYR A 258 12.98 -27.67 2.92
C TYR A 258 12.67 -26.35 3.63
N ASN A 259 12.59 -25.26 2.89
CA ASN A 259 12.35 -23.94 3.44
C ASN A 259 10.89 -23.56 3.26
N GLU A 260 10.27 -23.13 4.34
CA GLU A 260 8.94 -22.52 4.33
C GLU A 260 9.03 -21.05 3.92
N SER A 261 8.11 -20.60 3.07
CA SER A 261 7.92 -19.19 2.72
C SER A 261 6.47 -18.82 3.02
N VAL A 262 6.25 -18.09 4.09
CA VAL A 262 4.91 -17.66 4.52
C VAL A 262 4.86 -16.14 4.58
N PHE A 263 3.84 -15.58 3.94
CA PHE A 263 3.52 -14.16 3.96
C PHE A 263 2.12 -13.99 4.51
N SER A 264 1.96 -13.16 5.50
CA SER A 264 0.66 -12.86 6.11
C SER A 264 0.37 -11.38 6.06
N TYR A 265 -0.92 -11.04 5.83
CA TYR A 265 -1.36 -9.67 5.61
C TYR A 265 -2.65 -9.41 6.40
N VAL A 266 -2.80 -8.16 6.80
CA VAL A 266 -4.08 -7.59 7.25
C VAL A 266 -4.28 -6.30 6.48
N ASN A 267 -5.32 -6.25 5.64
CA ASN A 267 -5.63 -5.08 4.81
C ASN A 267 -4.41 -4.57 4.00
N ASP A 268 -3.77 -5.46 3.26
CA ASP A 268 -2.56 -5.20 2.45
C ASP A 268 -1.27 -4.92 3.24
N ILE A 269 -1.33 -4.94 4.57
CA ILE A 269 -0.18 -4.75 5.44
C ILE A 269 0.49 -6.09 5.71
N ASN A 270 1.76 -6.21 5.35
CA ASN A 270 2.57 -7.38 5.68
C ASN A 270 2.80 -7.46 7.18
N THR A 271 2.26 -8.49 7.82
CA THR A 271 2.45 -8.75 9.25
C THR A 271 3.73 -9.58 9.46
N ILE A 272 4.90 -8.93 9.33
CA ILE A 272 6.21 -9.58 9.34
C ILE A 272 6.45 -10.40 10.63
N GLU A 273 5.96 -9.92 11.76
CA GLU A 273 6.08 -10.62 13.04
C GLU A 273 4.99 -11.69 13.26
N GLY A 274 4.17 -11.95 12.24
CA GLY A 274 3.04 -12.87 12.33
C GLY A 274 1.83 -12.26 13.03
N GLY A 275 1.11 -13.07 13.77
CA GLY A 275 -0.09 -12.63 14.51
C GLY A 275 -1.04 -13.78 14.80
N THR A 276 -2.12 -13.48 15.52
CA THR A 276 -3.13 -14.48 15.90
C THR A 276 -3.83 -15.11 14.68
N HIS A 277 -3.99 -14.36 13.58
CA HIS A 277 -4.56 -14.83 12.32
C HIS A 277 -3.67 -15.93 11.69
N LEU A 278 -2.36 -15.71 11.60
CA LEU A 278 -1.41 -16.71 11.09
C LEU A 278 -1.34 -17.93 12.00
N ALA A 279 -1.23 -17.73 13.31
CA ALA A 279 -1.22 -18.81 14.29
C ALA A 279 -2.51 -19.64 14.24
N GLY A 280 -3.66 -18.98 14.08
CA GLY A 280 -4.95 -19.64 13.90
C GLY A 280 -5.03 -20.48 12.63
N PHE A 281 -4.55 -19.94 11.52
CA PHE A 281 -4.47 -20.65 10.25
C PHE A 281 -3.59 -21.91 10.36
N ARG A 282 -2.39 -21.81 10.90
CA ARG A 282 -1.46 -22.93 11.09
C ARG A 282 -2.09 -24.07 11.92
N ARG A 283 -2.74 -23.71 13.03
CA ARG A 283 -3.44 -24.71 13.86
C ARG A 283 -4.60 -25.37 13.11
N GLY A 284 -5.38 -24.57 12.40
CA GLY A 284 -6.51 -25.05 11.60
C GLY A 284 -6.08 -26.00 10.50
N LEU A 285 -5.04 -25.62 9.75
CA LEU A 285 -4.46 -26.44 8.68
C LEU A 285 -3.95 -27.78 9.23
N THR A 286 -3.11 -27.75 10.26
CA THR A 286 -2.54 -28.95 10.88
C THR A 286 -3.64 -29.90 11.36
N ARG A 287 -4.62 -29.38 12.10
CA ARG A 287 -5.73 -30.22 12.62
C ARG A 287 -6.57 -30.83 11.50
N THR A 288 -6.87 -30.05 10.47
CA THR A 288 -7.71 -30.49 9.36
C THR A 288 -7.02 -31.56 8.53
N LEU A 289 -5.74 -31.35 8.19
CA LEU A 289 -4.97 -32.33 7.41
C LEU A 289 -4.70 -33.61 8.20
N LYS A 290 -4.38 -33.51 9.48
CA LYS A 290 -4.25 -34.73 10.34
C LYS A 290 -5.53 -35.52 10.37
N LYS A 291 -6.65 -34.87 10.65
CA LYS A 291 -7.95 -35.54 10.66
C LYS A 291 -8.28 -36.22 9.34
N TYR A 292 -8.07 -35.52 8.22
CA TYR A 292 -8.27 -36.10 6.90
C TYR A 292 -7.39 -37.33 6.65
N ALA A 293 -6.13 -37.26 7.03
CA ALA A 293 -5.19 -38.37 6.86
C ALA A 293 -5.54 -39.60 7.73
N GLU A 294 -6.03 -39.36 8.94
CA GLU A 294 -6.54 -40.39 9.83
C GLU A 294 -7.81 -41.04 9.27
N ASP A 295 -8.83 -40.23 8.97
CA ASP A 295 -10.13 -40.70 8.45
C ASP A 295 -9.97 -41.46 7.11
N SER A 296 -9.01 -41.07 6.29
CA SER A 296 -8.68 -41.71 5.02
C SER A 296 -7.69 -42.86 5.13
N LYS A 297 -7.22 -43.18 6.32
CA LYS A 297 -6.21 -44.22 6.61
C LYS A 297 -4.90 -44.05 5.85
N LEU A 298 -4.57 -42.80 5.48
CA LEU A 298 -3.35 -42.50 4.74
C LEU A 298 -2.11 -42.68 5.60
N LEU A 299 -2.18 -42.35 6.90
CA LEU A 299 -1.05 -42.48 7.82
C LEU A 299 -0.71 -43.97 8.07
N GLU A 300 -1.72 -44.83 8.21
CA GLU A 300 -1.52 -46.26 8.35
C GLU A 300 -0.86 -46.89 7.13
N LYS A 301 -1.29 -46.48 5.93
CA LYS A 301 -0.70 -46.93 4.66
C LYS A 301 0.74 -46.45 4.46
N ALA A 302 1.02 -45.23 4.80
CA ALA A 302 2.33 -44.63 4.65
C ALA A 302 3.30 -45.01 5.76
N LYS A 303 2.80 -45.48 6.90
CA LYS A 303 3.56 -45.78 8.12
C LYS A 303 4.39 -44.57 8.61
N VAL A 304 3.80 -43.40 8.56
CA VAL A 304 4.42 -42.15 9.00
C VAL A 304 3.53 -41.43 10.01
N GLU A 305 4.16 -40.64 10.84
CA GLU A 305 3.52 -39.67 11.71
C GLU A 305 3.80 -38.27 11.18
N ILE A 306 2.78 -37.41 11.15
CA ILE A 306 2.92 -36.03 10.66
C ILE A 306 2.78 -35.06 11.83
N GLN A 307 3.64 -34.04 11.84
CA GLN A 307 3.68 -32.95 12.80
C GLN A 307 3.26 -31.61 12.13
N GLY A 308 3.10 -30.57 12.92
CA GLY A 308 2.76 -29.24 12.38
C GLY A 308 3.80 -28.67 11.41
N ASP A 309 5.06 -29.04 11.61
CA ASP A 309 6.19 -28.58 10.78
C ASP A 309 6.28 -29.29 9.40
N ASP A 310 5.42 -30.29 9.17
CA ASP A 310 5.35 -31.02 7.89
C ASP A 310 4.36 -30.39 6.90
N PHE A 311 3.65 -29.29 7.29
CA PHE A 311 2.59 -28.66 6.50
C PHE A 311 2.94 -27.27 6.00
#